data_81b2a9738f73ccdd73a9d070fb768863
#
_entry.id   81b2a9738f73ccdd73a9d070fb768863
#
_cell.length_a   1.000
_cell.length_b   1.000
_cell.length_c   1.000
_cell.angle_alpha   90.00
_cell.angle_beta   90.00
_cell.angle_gamma   90.00
#
_symmetry.space_group_name_H-M   'P 1'
#
loop_
_entity.id
_entity.type
_entity.pdbx_description
1 polymer ?
#
loop_
_entity_poly.entity_id
_entity_poly.type
_entity_poly.pdbx_seq_one_letter_code
_entity_poly.pdbx_strand_id
1 'polypeptide(L)'
;ANTIAEAINSISKDIIFLVPTGSQMEIAATKLDMKIACEIFADRNYEDDGNLVSRSKNNALITDPEIAKKHVLKMVKNQALNCFSGKQIPCKIDSVCIHGDNESSLATAKSIKDNLISNGLELKPLNKMKKFNQWTSINKKDPSNKYDGSFF
;
A
#
# COMPACT_ATOMS: atom_id res chain seq x y z
N ALA A 1 13.60 3.77 9.74
CA ALA A 1 13.15 3.86 8.33
C ALA A 1 14.35 3.92 7.39
N ASN A 2 15.27 4.87 7.56
CA ASN A 2 16.40 5.06 6.63
C ASN A 2 17.23 3.79 6.42
N THR A 3 17.72 3.18 7.50
CA THR A 3 18.54 1.95 7.45
C THR A 3 17.86 0.81 6.68
N ILE A 4 16.54 0.64 6.86
CA ILE A 4 15.76 -0.39 6.16
C ILE A 4 15.68 -0.05 4.67
N ALA A 5 15.35 1.20 4.33
CA ALA A 5 15.27 1.65 2.95
C ALA A 5 16.62 1.51 2.23
N GLU A 6 17.73 1.91 2.88
CA GLU A 6 19.10 1.76 2.37
C GLU A 6 19.45 0.29 2.14
N ALA A 7 19.14 -0.60 3.09
CA ALA A 7 19.39 -2.03 2.95
C ALA A 7 18.64 -2.63 1.76
N ILE A 8 17.34 -2.34 1.61
CA ILE A 8 16.55 -2.83 0.47
C ILE A 8 17.09 -2.26 -0.85
N ASN A 9 17.39 -0.96 -0.88
CA ASN A 9 17.92 -0.29 -2.06
C ASN A 9 19.29 -0.82 -2.50
N SER A 10 20.10 -1.35 -1.57
CA SER A 10 21.39 -1.98 -1.87
C SER A 10 21.26 -3.37 -2.51
N ILE A 11 20.13 -4.05 -2.31
CA ILE A 11 19.90 -5.38 -2.87
C ILE A 11 19.55 -5.28 -4.37
N SER A 12 18.56 -4.45 -4.71
CA SER A 12 18.14 -4.24 -6.10
C SER A 12 17.31 -2.97 -6.26
N LYS A 13 17.55 -2.25 -7.35
CA LYS A 13 16.74 -1.10 -7.79
C LYS A 13 15.40 -1.49 -8.39
N ASP A 14 15.20 -2.78 -8.68
CA ASP A 14 13.97 -3.27 -9.31
C ASP A 14 12.90 -3.71 -8.32
N ILE A 15 13.23 -3.76 -7.04
CA ILE A 15 12.25 -4.06 -5.99
C ILE A 15 11.19 -2.96 -5.92
N ILE A 16 9.92 -3.36 -6.00
CA ILE A 16 8.80 -2.48 -5.65
C ILE A 16 8.59 -2.61 -4.14
N PHE A 17 8.95 -1.57 -3.41
CA PHE A 17 8.87 -1.57 -1.95
C PHE A 17 7.47 -1.10 -1.49
N LEU A 18 6.71 -1.98 -0.82
CA LEU A 18 5.46 -1.58 -0.18
C LEU A 18 5.76 -0.82 1.09
N VAL A 19 5.22 0.38 1.18
CA VAL A 19 5.43 1.28 2.33
C VAL A 19 4.09 1.76 2.88
N PRO A 20 3.89 1.79 4.20
CA PRO A 20 2.69 2.42 4.75
C PRO A 20 2.62 3.87 4.31
N THR A 21 1.48 4.28 3.72
CA THR A 21 1.30 5.64 3.21
C THR A 21 1.41 6.67 4.32
N GLY A 22 2.04 7.82 4.03
CA GLY A 22 2.28 8.90 4.99
C GLY A 22 3.36 8.61 6.04
N SER A 23 4.02 7.45 6.00
CA SER A 23 4.98 7.02 7.01
C SER A 23 6.40 7.53 6.77
N GLN A 24 7.23 7.45 7.82
CA GLN A 24 8.67 7.69 7.71
C GLN A 24 9.36 6.72 6.73
N MET A 25 8.77 5.56 6.46
CA MET A 25 9.29 4.61 5.48
C MET A 25 9.06 5.13 4.05
N GLU A 26 7.88 5.71 3.76
CA GLU A 26 7.62 6.36 2.47
C GLU A 26 8.60 7.51 2.23
N ILE A 27 8.83 8.35 3.25
CA ILE A 27 9.79 9.47 3.16
C ILE A 27 11.20 8.97 2.88
N ALA A 28 11.67 7.95 3.62
CA ALA A 28 13.01 7.39 3.46
C ALA A 28 13.21 6.76 2.08
N ALA A 29 12.26 5.97 1.62
CA ALA A 29 12.33 5.30 0.32
C ALA A 29 12.22 6.30 -0.85
N THR A 30 11.40 7.35 -0.71
CA THR A 30 11.30 8.44 -1.70
C THR A 30 12.62 9.20 -1.84
N LYS A 31 13.32 9.50 -0.72
CA LYS A 31 14.63 10.16 -0.75
C LYS A 31 15.71 9.36 -1.50
N LEU A 32 15.57 8.04 -1.54
CA LEU A 32 16.47 7.13 -2.25
C LEU A 32 16.00 6.82 -3.69
N ASP A 33 14.98 7.51 -4.17
CA ASP A 33 14.38 7.29 -5.50
C ASP A 33 14.00 5.83 -5.76
N MET A 34 13.45 5.15 -4.73
CA MET A 34 13.02 3.76 -4.83
C MET A 34 11.67 3.64 -5.51
N LYS A 35 11.42 2.51 -6.18
CA LYS A 35 10.08 2.13 -6.64
C LYS A 35 9.22 1.80 -5.42
N ILE A 36 8.30 2.69 -5.05
CA ILE A 36 7.42 2.47 -3.89
C ILE A 36 5.97 2.29 -4.27
N ALA A 37 5.27 1.39 -3.58
CA ALA A 37 3.82 1.25 -3.56
C ALA A 37 3.30 1.68 -2.19
N CYS A 38 2.49 2.74 -2.17
CA CYS A 38 1.91 3.29 -0.95
C CYS A 38 0.72 2.43 -0.51
N GLU A 39 0.77 1.88 0.69
CA GLU A 39 -0.18 0.91 1.20
C GLU A 39 -1.02 1.48 2.34
N ILE A 40 -2.33 1.24 2.30
CA ILE A 40 -3.25 1.44 3.41
C ILE A 40 -3.68 0.11 4.00
N PHE A 41 -4.22 0.13 5.23
CA PHE A 41 -4.73 -1.05 5.93
C PHE A 41 -6.25 -1.04 5.97
N ALA A 42 -6.87 -2.13 5.53
CA ALA A 42 -8.34 -2.25 5.46
C ALA A 42 -8.99 -2.35 6.85
N ASP A 43 -8.29 -2.96 7.78
CA ASP A 43 -8.77 -3.37 9.09
C ASP A 43 -8.21 -2.51 10.25
N ARG A 44 -7.61 -1.36 9.94
CA ARG A 44 -6.97 -0.48 10.93
C ARG A 44 -7.53 0.93 10.87
N ASN A 45 -7.71 1.52 12.05
CA ASN A 45 -7.97 2.95 12.18
C ASN A 45 -6.68 3.76 12.26
N TYR A 46 -6.77 5.03 11.89
CA TYR A 46 -5.67 5.99 11.88
C TYR A 46 -5.91 7.12 12.87
N GLU A 47 -4.85 7.58 13.52
CA GLU A 47 -4.83 8.81 14.32
C GLU A 47 -4.73 10.04 13.41
N ASP A 48 -4.93 11.23 13.98
CA ASP A 48 -4.92 12.51 13.24
C ASP A 48 -3.53 12.93 12.72
N ASP A 49 -2.50 12.23 13.11
CA ASP A 49 -1.13 12.37 12.60
C ASP A 49 -0.77 11.37 11.49
N GLY A 50 -1.73 10.48 11.11
CA GLY A 50 -1.55 9.44 10.08
C GLY A 50 -0.97 8.14 10.60
N ASN A 51 -0.61 8.04 11.88
CA ASN A 51 -0.18 6.78 12.47
C ASN A 51 -1.37 5.84 12.69
N LEU A 52 -1.10 4.53 12.69
CA LEU A 52 -2.11 3.54 13.07
C LEU A 52 -2.45 3.68 14.56
N VAL A 53 -3.74 3.61 14.89
CA VAL A 53 -4.20 3.56 16.27
C VAL A 53 -3.54 2.39 16.99
N SER A 54 -2.98 2.63 18.17
CA SER A 54 -2.33 1.58 18.98
C SER A 54 -3.27 0.41 19.24
N ARG A 55 -2.79 -0.82 19.07
CA ARG A 55 -3.57 -2.04 19.33
C ARG A 55 -4.04 -2.18 20.80
N SER A 56 -3.48 -1.39 21.70
CA SER A 56 -3.95 -1.31 23.10
C SER A 56 -5.29 -0.54 23.25
N LYS A 57 -5.73 0.18 22.22
CA LYS A 57 -6.99 0.91 22.23
C LYS A 57 -8.11 0.08 21.57
N ASN A 58 -9.32 0.15 22.12
CA ASN A 58 -10.48 -0.63 21.66
C ASN A 58 -10.89 -0.33 20.20
N ASN A 59 -10.54 0.86 19.69
CA ASN A 59 -10.85 1.29 18.34
C ASN A 59 -9.70 1.10 17.36
N ALA A 60 -8.70 0.27 17.68
CA ALA A 60 -7.54 0.05 16.82
C ALA A 60 -7.88 -0.76 15.56
N LEU A 61 -8.81 -1.70 15.69
CA LEU A 61 -9.16 -2.66 14.63
C LEU A 61 -10.58 -2.41 14.12
N ILE A 62 -10.75 -2.62 12.82
CA ILE A 62 -12.06 -2.69 12.15
C ILE A 62 -12.32 -4.15 11.84
N THR A 63 -13.17 -4.79 12.64
CA THR A 63 -13.48 -6.23 12.53
C THR A 63 -14.71 -6.53 11.69
N ASP A 64 -15.58 -5.53 11.47
CA ASP A 64 -16.77 -5.66 10.64
C ASP A 64 -16.41 -5.50 9.15
N PRO A 65 -16.63 -6.53 8.29
CA PRO A 65 -16.32 -6.48 6.87
C PRO A 65 -17.04 -5.36 6.11
N GLU A 66 -18.27 -5.00 6.52
CA GLU A 66 -19.02 -3.94 5.87
C GLU A 66 -18.48 -2.54 6.20
N ILE A 67 -17.99 -2.36 7.43
CA ILE A 67 -17.30 -1.14 7.84
C ILE A 67 -15.95 -1.04 7.13
N ALA A 68 -15.16 -2.12 7.12
CA ALA A 68 -13.87 -2.18 6.44
C ALA A 68 -14.00 -1.86 4.94
N LYS A 69 -15.00 -2.45 4.27
CA LYS A 69 -15.31 -2.20 2.85
C LYS A 69 -15.58 -0.72 2.56
N LYS A 70 -16.43 -0.08 3.37
CA LYS A 70 -16.77 1.35 3.23
C LYS A 70 -15.55 2.24 3.52
N HIS A 71 -14.78 1.87 4.55
CA HIS A 71 -13.57 2.58 4.96
C HIS A 71 -12.54 2.61 3.83
N VAL A 72 -12.22 1.45 3.25
CA VAL A 72 -11.30 1.34 2.11
C VAL A 72 -11.78 2.14 0.91
N LEU A 73 -13.05 1.97 0.51
CA LEU A 73 -13.61 2.67 -0.66
C LEU A 73 -13.51 4.19 -0.49
N LYS A 74 -13.81 4.71 0.70
CA LYS A 74 -13.72 6.14 1.00
C LYS A 74 -12.27 6.63 0.89
N MET A 75 -11.29 5.90 1.46
CA MET A 75 -9.88 6.27 1.37
C MET A 75 -9.39 6.29 -0.08
N VAL A 76 -9.69 5.23 -0.84
CA VAL A 76 -9.25 5.10 -2.24
C VAL A 76 -9.88 6.17 -3.13
N LYS A 77 -11.18 6.45 -3.00
CA LYS A 77 -11.86 7.49 -3.79
C LYS A 77 -11.35 8.89 -3.49
N ASN A 78 -11.07 9.18 -2.22
CA ASN A 78 -10.64 10.51 -1.78
C ASN A 78 -9.12 10.69 -1.85
N GLN A 79 -8.36 9.63 -2.11
CA GLN A 79 -6.89 9.63 -2.02
C GLN A 79 -6.44 10.25 -0.69
N ALA A 80 -7.01 9.75 0.42
CA ALA A 80 -6.77 10.26 1.75
C ALA A 80 -6.95 9.16 2.81
N LEU A 81 -6.16 9.19 3.87
CA LEU A 81 -6.42 8.42 5.08
C LEU A 81 -7.68 8.95 5.77
N ASN A 82 -8.53 8.03 6.25
CA ASN A 82 -9.64 8.38 7.13
C ASN A 82 -9.21 8.18 8.58
N CYS A 83 -9.00 9.26 9.31
CA CYS A 83 -8.69 9.19 10.74
C CYS A 83 -9.94 8.85 11.57
N PHE A 84 -9.72 8.27 12.74
CA PHE A 84 -10.82 7.90 13.64
C PHE A 84 -11.66 9.10 14.07
N SER A 85 -11.07 10.28 14.18
CA SER A 85 -11.76 11.54 14.47
C SER A 85 -12.70 12.02 13.35
N GLY A 86 -12.57 11.45 12.14
CA GLY A 86 -13.23 11.93 10.93
C GLY A 86 -12.36 12.85 10.06
N LYS A 87 -11.17 13.25 10.54
CA LYS A 87 -10.19 13.98 9.74
C LYS A 87 -9.74 13.16 8.52
N GLN A 88 -9.47 13.82 7.41
CA GLN A 88 -8.87 13.22 6.22
C GLN A 88 -7.47 13.78 5.99
N ILE A 89 -6.50 12.90 5.72
CA ILE A 89 -5.13 13.28 5.41
C ILE A 89 -4.84 12.87 3.97
N PRO A 90 -4.65 13.83 3.04
CA PRO A 90 -4.33 13.52 1.64
C PRO A 90 -3.08 12.65 1.54
N CYS A 91 -3.15 11.59 0.74
CA CYS A 91 -2.05 10.65 0.56
C CYS A 91 -2.16 9.92 -0.79
N LYS A 92 -1.10 9.22 -1.20
CA LYS A 92 -1.14 8.29 -2.33
C LYS A 92 -1.55 6.90 -1.85
N ILE A 93 -2.37 6.20 -2.64
CA ILE A 93 -2.81 4.84 -2.34
C ILE A 93 -2.63 3.98 -3.58
N ASP A 94 -1.77 2.98 -3.47
CA ASP A 94 -1.49 2.02 -4.54
C ASP A 94 -1.90 0.60 -4.17
N SER A 95 -1.95 0.30 -2.88
CA SER A 95 -2.22 -1.03 -2.36
C SER A 95 -3.08 -0.98 -1.11
N VAL A 96 -3.82 -2.04 -0.87
CA VAL A 96 -4.64 -2.24 0.34
C VAL A 96 -4.19 -3.53 1.01
N CYS A 97 -3.64 -3.43 2.22
CA CYS A 97 -3.30 -4.56 3.06
C CYS A 97 -4.56 -5.11 3.76
N ILE A 98 -4.71 -6.41 3.72
CA ILE A 98 -5.75 -7.14 4.44
C ILE A 98 -5.07 -8.28 5.19
N HIS A 99 -5.17 -8.29 6.52
CA HIS A 99 -4.57 -9.35 7.33
C HIS A 99 -5.35 -10.66 7.18
N GLY A 100 -4.61 -11.76 7.03
CA GLY A 100 -5.16 -13.10 6.78
C GLY A 100 -5.26 -13.99 8.02
N ASP A 101 -5.16 -13.43 9.22
CA ASP A 101 -4.98 -14.11 10.50
C ASP A 101 -6.30 -14.41 11.25
N ASN A 102 -7.45 -14.18 10.61
CA ASN A 102 -8.75 -14.49 11.17
C ASN A 102 -9.69 -15.17 10.15
N GLU A 103 -10.72 -15.88 10.62
CA GLU A 103 -11.64 -16.63 9.78
C GLU A 103 -12.44 -15.77 8.79
N SER A 104 -12.69 -14.50 9.13
CA SER A 104 -13.43 -13.56 8.27
C SER A 104 -12.58 -12.90 7.18
N SER A 105 -11.25 -13.06 7.23
CA SER A 105 -10.31 -12.35 6.35
C SER A 105 -10.58 -12.58 4.86
N LEU A 106 -10.87 -13.82 4.46
CA LEU A 106 -11.18 -14.15 3.07
C LEU A 106 -12.47 -13.49 2.59
N ALA A 107 -13.52 -13.51 3.41
CA ALA A 107 -14.79 -12.86 3.12
C ALA A 107 -14.62 -11.33 3.02
N THR A 108 -13.84 -10.74 3.93
CA THR A 108 -13.51 -9.32 3.94
C THR A 108 -12.74 -8.93 2.66
N ALA A 109 -11.72 -9.69 2.29
CA ALA A 109 -10.93 -9.45 1.07
C ALA A 109 -11.80 -9.51 -0.19
N LYS A 110 -12.67 -10.51 -0.30
CA LYS A 110 -13.62 -10.63 -1.42
C LYS A 110 -14.59 -9.46 -1.45
N SER A 111 -15.20 -9.11 -0.31
CA SER A 111 -16.15 -8.01 -0.20
C SER A 111 -15.52 -6.66 -0.60
N ILE A 112 -14.29 -6.39 -0.15
CA ILE A 112 -13.54 -5.17 -0.52
C ILE A 112 -13.25 -5.18 -2.02
N LYS A 113 -12.71 -6.27 -2.57
CA LYS A 113 -12.42 -6.42 -4.00
C LYS A 113 -13.65 -6.14 -4.85
N ASP A 114 -14.75 -6.83 -4.56
CA ASP A 114 -15.99 -6.71 -5.34
C ASP A 114 -16.56 -5.29 -5.26
N ASN A 115 -16.47 -4.64 -4.09
CA ASN A 115 -16.90 -3.27 -3.89
C ASN A 115 -16.04 -2.25 -4.67
N LEU A 116 -14.72 -2.43 -4.71
CA LEU A 116 -13.83 -1.56 -5.49
C LEU A 116 -14.14 -1.67 -6.98
N ILE A 117 -14.28 -2.90 -7.50
CA ILE A 117 -14.61 -3.17 -8.91
C ILE A 117 -15.98 -2.57 -9.28
N SER A 118 -17.02 -2.80 -8.46
CA SER A 118 -18.37 -2.28 -8.71
C SER A 118 -18.43 -0.74 -8.68
N ASN A 119 -17.46 -0.09 -8.05
CA ASN A 119 -17.30 1.36 -8.04
C ASN A 119 -16.35 1.88 -9.14
N GLY A 120 -16.03 1.06 -10.15
CA GLY A 120 -15.26 1.46 -11.33
C GLY A 120 -13.75 1.48 -11.15
N LEU A 121 -13.23 0.87 -10.07
CA LEU A 121 -11.80 0.78 -9.83
C LEU A 121 -11.24 -0.52 -10.44
N GLU A 122 -10.14 -0.41 -11.15
CA GLU A 122 -9.45 -1.55 -11.74
C GLU A 122 -8.33 -2.03 -10.81
N LEU A 123 -8.34 -3.32 -10.45
CA LEU A 123 -7.29 -3.95 -9.65
C LEU A 123 -6.24 -4.55 -10.59
N LYS A 124 -4.99 -4.17 -10.38
CA LYS A 124 -3.84 -4.63 -11.17
C LYS A 124 -2.73 -5.15 -10.28
N PRO A 125 -1.97 -6.15 -10.71
CA PRO A 125 -0.68 -6.46 -10.10
C PRO A 125 0.21 -5.23 -10.11
N LEU A 126 1.01 -5.03 -9.06
CA LEU A 126 1.86 -3.82 -8.91
C LEU A 126 2.75 -3.59 -10.14
N ASN A 127 3.37 -4.64 -10.67
CA ASN A 127 4.22 -4.56 -11.86
C ASN A 127 3.48 -4.23 -13.17
N LYS A 128 2.14 -4.20 -13.17
CA LYS A 128 1.30 -3.78 -14.30
C LYS A 128 0.73 -2.38 -14.13
N MET A 129 0.98 -1.72 -13.01
CA MET A 129 0.56 -0.34 -12.80
C MET A 129 1.41 0.61 -13.66
N LYS A 130 0.74 1.63 -14.25
CA LYS A 130 1.41 2.58 -15.16
C LYS A 130 2.67 3.21 -14.57
N LYS A 131 2.65 3.56 -13.29
CA LYS A 131 3.79 4.19 -12.60
C LYS A 131 5.04 3.29 -12.55
N PHE A 132 4.90 1.96 -12.64
CA PHE A 132 6.03 1.04 -12.67
C PHE A 132 6.42 0.60 -14.08
N ASN A 133 5.52 0.70 -15.07
CA ASN A 133 5.81 0.35 -16.46
C ASN A 133 6.80 1.31 -17.14
N GLN A 134 6.84 2.57 -16.72
CA GLN A 134 7.77 3.58 -17.26
C GLN A 134 9.22 3.32 -16.84
N TRP A 135 9.45 2.69 -15.68
CA TRP A 135 10.77 2.33 -15.18
C TRP A 135 11.46 1.25 -16.04
N THR A 136 10.71 0.31 -16.58
CA THR A 136 11.25 -0.75 -17.45
C THR A 136 11.71 -0.22 -18.80
N SER A 137 11.19 0.89 -19.28
CA SER A 137 11.61 1.50 -20.56
C SER A 137 12.88 2.37 -20.42
N ILE A 138 13.12 2.95 -19.26
CA ILE A 138 14.30 3.79 -18.99
C ILE A 138 15.53 2.89 -18.72
N ASN A 139 15.37 1.79 -17.97
CA ASN A 139 16.47 0.89 -17.58
C ASN A 139 16.82 -0.17 -18.64
N LYS A 140 16.00 -0.37 -19.69
CA LYS A 140 16.39 -1.22 -20.83
C LYS A 140 17.51 -0.66 -21.70
N LYS A 141 17.95 0.56 -21.44
CA LYS A 141 19.07 1.20 -22.16
C LYS A 141 20.43 1.03 -21.48
N ASP A 142 20.51 0.36 -20.31
CA ASP A 142 21.78 0.06 -19.65
C ASP A 142 22.24 -1.37 -20.02
N PRO A 143 23.33 -1.51 -20.82
CA PRO A 143 23.84 -2.82 -21.25
C PRO A 143 24.46 -3.65 -20.12
N SER A 144 24.66 -3.11 -18.93
CA SER A 144 25.28 -3.78 -17.79
C SER A 144 24.31 -4.64 -16.97
N ASN A 145 23.01 -4.54 -17.23
CA ASN A 145 21.98 -5.29 -16.48
C ASN A 145 21.69 -6.65 -17.11
N LYS A 146 22.65 -7.58 -17.02
CA LYS A 146 22.45 -9.01 -17.31
C LYS A 146 21.86 -9.69 -16.08
N TYR A 147 20.58 -9.56 -15.83
CA TYR A 147 19.84 -10.46 -14.95
C TYR A 147 18.98 -11.40 -15.82
N ASP A 148 19.49 -12.61 -16.03
CA ASP A 148 18.77 -13.75 -16.56
C ASP A 148 17.71 -14.18 -15.53
N GLY A 149 16.43 -14.03 -15.90
CA GLY A 149 15.28 -14.30 -15.05
C GLY A 149 14.98 -15.78 -14.87
N SER A 150 15.87 -16.54 -14.24
CA SER A 150 15.62 -17.91 -13.82
C SER A 150 15.71 -18.05 -12.30
N PHE A 151 14.63 -17.72 -11.60
CA PHE A 151 14.29 -18.29 -10.29
C PHE A 151 12.77 -18.38 -10.15
N PHE A 152 12.32 -19.64 -9.97
CA PHE A 152 11.04 -20.26 -9.64
C PHE A 152 9.81 -19.39 -9.36
#